data_d2e4d42f1eb2391171e68f85219d018c
#
_entry.id   d2e4d42f1eb2391171e68f85219d018c
#
_cell.length_a   1.000
_cell.length_b   1.000
_cell.length_c   1.000
_cell.angle_alpha   90.00
_cell.angle_beta   90.00
_cell.angle_gamma   90.00
#
_symmetry.space_group_name_H-M   'P 1'
#
loop_
_entity.id
_entity.type
_entity.pdbx_description
1 polymer ?
#
loop_
_entity_poly.entity_id
_entity_poly.type
_entity_poly.pdbx_seq_one_letter_code
_entity_poly.pdbx_strand_id
1 'polypeptide(L)'
;MAIGKRRRGQPGRQLRVQLPEHDGFVKGCGVQWWYWTGHLQTATGKRYGFEVVFFVFRKWGAFVATLCHHALTDLNARRFYFDQATLPLQLPTATPGRFHFDADAASKVHASGGGGHDHLVSQLGGVTLDLRLDTGEPATQHYEGTAHPYLAGGYTLYYSRKRMQVTGTLTPDRGSAEAVTGEAWFDRQYGELLPAIAAGWQWFGLHIGADTELMIFLFPGQNHATETFASLKTAQGHRVLTPDDFFVQVTGEWPSPHTGARYPSGWRVTIASQGLDLILTPAVVDQELYGEHQYWPGPEYWEGAVDIADADGQPIGRGYVELDGYNRNLFGRLDTD
;
A
#
# COMPACT_ATOMS: atom_id res chain seq x y z
N MET A 1 -49.46 -6.52 -25.24
CA MET A 1 -48.36 -6.36 -24.27
C MET A 1 -47.10 -6.99 -24.86
N ALA A 2 -46.19 -6.17 -25.34
CA ALA A 2 -44.94 -6.66 -25.97
C ALA A 2 -43.84 -6.73 -24.90
N ILE A 3 -43.36 -7.95 -24.63
CA ILE A 3 -42.26 -8.22 -23.73
C ILE A 3 -40.96 -7.79 -24.44
N GLY A 4 -40.33 -6.74 -23.92
CA GLY A 4 -39.09 -6.20 -24.46
C GLY A 4 -37.95 -7.24 -24.41
N LYS A 5 -37.40 -7.56 -25.58
CA LYS A 5 -36.18 -8.38 -25.72
C LYS A 5 -35.02 -7.68 -24.99
N ARG A 6 -34.53 -8.28 -23.92
CA ARG A 6 -33.22 -7.93 -23.35
C ARG A 6 -32.16 -8.04 -24.45
N ARG A 7 -31.53 -6.93 -24.80
CA ARG A 7 -30.33 -6.93 -25.64
C ARG A 7 -29.29 -7.81 -24.94
N ARG A 8 -28.90 -8.92 -25.58
CA ARG A 8 -27.69 -9.65 -25.20
C ARG A 8 -26.54 -8.66 -25.34
N GLY A 9 -25.91 -8.33 -24.19
CA GLY A 9 -24.68 -7.54 -24.17
C GLY A 9 -23.64 -8.23 -25.07
N GLN A 10 -22.94 -7.44 -25.86
CA GLN A 10 -21.72 -7.89 -26.50
C GLN A 10 -20.79 -8.49 -25.42
N PRO A 11 -19.95 -9.52 -25.73
CA PRO A 11 -18.98 -10.04 -24.78
C PRO A 11 -18.13 -8.86 -24.28
N GLY A 12 -18.24 -8.57 -22.98
CA GLY A 12 -17.68 -7.38 -22.37
C GLY A 12 -16.17 -7.36 -22.65
N ARG A 13 -15.69 -6.23 -23.16
CA ARG A 13 -14.26 -5.96 -23.30
C ARG A 13 -13.65 -6.20 -21.91
N GLN A 14 -12.83 -7.24 -21.76
CA GLN A 14 -12.18 -7.55 -20.50
C GLN A 14 -11.41 -6.30 -20.05
N LEU A 15 -11.73 -5.78 -18.87
CA LEU A 15 -11.04 -4.62 -18.33
C LEU A 15 -9.58 -5.00 -18.11
N ARG A 16 -8.67 -4.16 -18.60
CA ARG A 16 -7.23 -4.36 -18.51
C ARG A 16 -6.53 -3.09 -18.07
N VAL A 17 -5.44 -3.25 -17.33
CA VAL A 17 -4.49 -2.17 -17.05
C VAL A 17 -3.93 -1.64 -18.36
N GLN A 18 -3.94 -0.31 -18.52
CA GLN A 18 -3.38 0.39 -19.68
C GLN A 18 -2.39 1.45 -19.17
N LEU A 19 -1.12 1.23 -19.40
CA LEU A 19 -0.07 2.16 -18.99
C LEU A 19 0.47 2.93 -20.21
N PRO A 20 0.78 4.23 -20.04
CA PRO A 20 0.75 4.99 -18.78
C PRO A 20 -0.63 5.58 -18.42
N GLU A 21 -1.68 5.41 -19.22
CA GLU A 21 -2.98 6.09 -19.06
C GLU A 21 -3.60 5.88 -17.69
N HIS A 22 -3.49 4.67 -17.13
CA HIS A 22 -4.06 4.30 -15.83
C HIS A 22 -3.19 4.72 -14.63
N ASP A 23 -2.04 5.38 -14.84
CA ASP A 23 -1.38 6.12 -13.77
C ASP A 23 -2.24 7.28 -13.29
N GLY A 24 -2.98 7.89 -14.21
CA GLY A 24 -3.98 8.89 -13.91
C GLY A 24 -5.29 8.30 -13.37
N PHE A 25 -6.30 9.16 -13.35
CA PHE A 25 -7.63 8.79 -12.92
C PHE A 25 -8.36 7.89 -13.93
N VAL A 26 -8.89 6.77 -13.47
CA VAL A 26 -9.66 5.83 -14.29
C VAL A 26 -11.15 6.06 -14.08
N LYS A 27 -11.88 6.36 -15.19
CA LYS A 27 -13.32 6.60 -15.14
C LYS A 27 -14.10 5.31 -14.86
N GLY A 28 -15.19 5.42 -14.10
CA GLY A 28 -16.12 4.31 -13.88
C GLY A 28 -15.77 3.40 -12.70
N CYS A 29 -14.66 3.61 -12.02
CA CYS A 29 -14.29 2.88 -10.80
C CYS A 29 -14.94 3.51 -9.56
N GLY A 30 -15.39 2.68 -8.62
CA GLY A 30 -15.97 3.12 -7.35
C GLY A 30 -14.91 3.61 -6.38
N VAL A 31 -13.78 2.94 -6.36
CA VAL A 31 -12.63 3.28 -5.51
C VAL A 31 -11.35 3.21 -6.32
N GLN A 32 -10.43 4.13 -6.02
CA GLN A 32 -9.09 4.15 -6.59
C GLN A 32 -8.12 4.67 -5.54
N TRP A 33 -6.90 4.11 -5.50
CA TRP A 33 -5.82 4.68 -4.70
C TRP A 33 -4.48 4.70 -5.41
N TRP A 34 -3.66 5.63 -4.98
CA TRP A 34 -2.25 5.79 -5.26
C TRP A 34 -1.54 5.71 -3.93
N TYR A 35 -0.72 4.70 -3.75
CA TYR A 35 -0.10 4.36 -2.48
C TYR A 35 1.40 4.22 -2.66
N TRP A 36 2.15 4.89 -1.83
CA TRP A 36 3.61 4.83 -1.77
C TRP A 36 4.05 4.52 -0.35
N THR A 37 4.96 3.55 -0.22
CA THR A 37 5.71 3.31 1.01
C THR A 37 7.18 3.17 0.69
N GLY A 38 8.04 3.49 1.66
CA GLY A 38 9.47 3.37 1.41
C GLY A 38 10.35 3.62 2.62
N HIS A 39 11.61 3.36 2.40
CA HIS A 39 12.66 3.59 3.37
C HIS A 39 13.64 4.62 2.85
N LEU A 40 13.99 5.57 3.72
CA LEU A 40 14.92 6.65 3.45
C LEU A 40 16.12 6.56 4.37
N GLN A 41 17.26 7.04 3.89
CA GLN A 41 18.47 7.19 4.68
C GLN A 41 19.15 8.53 4.36
N THR A 42 19.58 9.25 5.40
CA THR A 42 20.41 10.44 5.25
C THR A 42 21.87 10.06 5.04
N ALA A 43 22.69 11.01 4.57
CA ALA A 43 24.14 10.83 4.47
C ALA A 43 24.82 10.56 5.84
N THR A 44 24.17 10.95 6.93
CA THR A 44 24.63 10.69 8.30
C THR A 44 24.19 9.33 8.85
N GLY A 45 23.47 8.53 8.04
CA GLY A 45 23.03 7.19 8.40
C GLY A 45 21.70 7.13 9.17
N LYS A 46 21.02 8.25 9.39
CA LYS A 46 19.67 8.23 9.97
C LYS A 46 18.70 7.56 9.02
N ARG A 47 17.81 6.74 9.55
CA ARG A 47 16.83 5.94 8.78
C ARG A 47 15.42 6.38 9.10
N TYR A 48 14.58 6.40 8.05
CA TYR A 48 13.15 6.73 8.15
C TYR A 48 12.34 5.78 7.28
N GLY A 49 11.10 5.53 7.69
CA GLY A 49 10.05 4.95 6.85
C GLY A 49 9.04 6.02 6.50
N PHE A 50 8.38 5.91 5.37
CA PHE A 50 7.27 6.79 5.00
C PHE A 50 6.15 6.04 4.30
N GLU A 51 4.95 6.55 4.45
CA GLU A 51 3.76 6.19 3.67
C GLU A 51 3.09 7.46 3.20
N VAL A 52 2.55 7.44 1.98
CA VAL A 52 1.61 8.44 1.46
C VAL A 52 0.59 7.71 0.61
N VAL A 53 -0.69 7.89 0.91
CA VAL A 53 -1.76 7.32 0.09
C VAL A 53 -2.87 8.33 -0.16
N PHE A 54 -3.39 8.33 -1.39
CA PHE A 54 -4.58 9.08 -1.77
C PHE A 54 -5.66 8.11 -2.23
N PHE A 55 -6.82 8.17 -1.58
CA PHE A 55 -8.01 7.42 -1.94
C PHE A 55 -9.02 8.34 -2.61
N VAL A 56 -9.57 7.90 -3.72
CA VAL A 56 -10.68 8.60 -4.40
C VAL A 56 -11.89 7.68 -4.43
N PHE A 57 -12.97 8.13 -3.81
CA PHE A 57 -14.24 7.42 -3.72
C PHE A 57 -15.27 8.04 -4.66
N ARG A 58 -16.04 7.18 -5.34
CA ARG A 58 -17.16 7.57 -6.17
C ARG A 58 -18.39 6.73 -5.83
N LYS A 59 -19.56 7.33 -5.91
CA LYS A 59 -20.83 6.64 -5.75
C LYS A 59 -21.81 7.15 -6.79
N TRP A 60 -22.47 6.23 -7.50
CA TRP A 60 -23.41 6.54 -8.58
C TRP A 60 -22.85 7.47 -9.67
N GLY A 61 -21.56 7.31 -9.97
CA GLY A 61 -20.88 8.12 -10.97
C GLY A 61 -20.42 9.52 -10.51
N ALA A 62 -20.80 9.95 -9.31
CA ALA A 62 -20.35 11.20 -8.72
C ALA A 62 -19.17 10.97 -7.75
N PHE A 63 -18.30 11.97 -7.60
CA PHE A 63 -17.29 12.00 -6.54
C PHE A 63 -17.97 12.14 -5.18
N VAL A 64 -17.47 11.37 -4.20
CA VAL A 64 -17.97 11.40 -2.83
C VAL A 64 -16.91 12.00 -1.90
N ALA A 65 -15.68 11.51 -1.98
CA ALA A 65 -14.57 11.97 -1.14
C ALA A 65 -13.23 11.68 -1.79
N THR A 66 -12.23 12.50 -1.43
CA THR A 66 -10.80 12.19 -1.56
C THR A 66 -10.22 12.20 -0.17
N LEU A 67 -9.58 11.11 0.23
CA LEU A 67 -8.87 10.99 1.49
C LEU A 67 -7.38 10.90 1.23
N CYS A 68 -6.59 11.44 2.14
CA CYS A 68 -5.15 11.27 2.18
C CYS A 68 -4.76 10.74 3.54
N HIS A 69 -3.95 9.70 3.57
CA HIS A 69 -3.21 9.32 4.76
C HIS A 69 -1.73 9.49 4.46
N HIS A 70 -0.97 9.95 5.42
CA HIS A 70 0.47 9.96 5.31
C HIS A 70 1.12 9.73 6.67
N ALA A 71 2.23 9.00 6.66
CA ALA A 71 2.94 8.62 7.86
C ALA A 71 4.46 8.75 7.69
N LEU A 72 5.13 8.98 8.82
CA LEU A 72 6.57 9.02 8.95
C LEU A 72 6.99 8.20 10.15
N THR A 73 7.84 7.20 9.93
CA THR A 73 8.48 6.44 10.99
C THR A 73 9.93 6.92 11.16
N ASP A 74 10.22 7.64 12.25
CA ASP A 74 11.61 7.93 12.66
C ASP A 74 12.19 6.71 13.37
N LEU A 75 12.97 5.93 12.63
CA LEU A 75 13.59 4.69 13.13
C LEU A 75 14.68 4.96 14.18
N ASN A 76 15.25 6.15 14.21
CA ASN A 76 16.29 6.52 15.16
C ASN A 76 15.69 6.90 16.51
N ALA A 77 14.61 7.68 16.49
CA ALA A 77 13.85 8.06 17.68
C ALA A 77 12.83 6.99 18.09
N ARG A 78 12.59 5.96 17.24
CA ARG A 78 11.53 4.94 17.41
C ARG A 78 10.16 5.58 17.59
N ARG A 79 9.82 6.53 16.71
CA ARG A 79 8.58 7.29 16.75
C ARG A 79 7.84 7.18 15.43
N PHE A 80 6.53 7.05 15.54
CA PHE A 80 5.61 7.07 14.42
C PHE A 80 4.77 8.35 14.47
N TYR A 81 4.63 9.00 13.33
CA TYR A 81 3.82 10.18 13.12
C TYR A 81 2.91 9.91 11.94
N PHE A 82 1.67 10.31 12.03
CA PHE A 82 0.73 10.18 10.93
C PHE A 82 -0.28 11.32 10.94
N ASP A 83 -0.92 11.55 9.81
CA ASP A 83 -2.10 12.40 9.67
C ASP A 83 -3.03 11.81 8.60
N GLN A 84 -4.30 12.06 8.78
CA GLN A 84 -5.37 11.59 7.92
C GLN A 84 -6.27 12.78 7.59
N ALA A 85 -6.37 13.13 6.31
CA ALA A 85 -7.09 14.29 5.86
C ALA A 85 -8.19 13.92 4.85
N THR A 86 -9.36 14.54 4.99
CA THR A 86 -10.36 14.60 3.94
C THR A 86 -10.07 15.83 3.08
N LEU A 87 -9.78 15.61 1.81
CA LEU A 87 -9.44 16.68 0.89
C LEU A 87 -10.67 17.28 0.24
N PRO A 88 -10.61 18.56 -0.18
CA PRO A 88 -11.53 19.09 -1.16
C PRO A 88 -11.58 18.18 -2.39
N LEU A 89 -12.70 18.22 -3.12
CA LEU A 89 -12.86 17.42 -4.33
C LEU A 89 -11.66 17.59 -5.26
N GLN A 90 -10.87 16.54 -5.40
CA GLN A 90 -9.75 16.51 -6.34
C GLN A 90 -10.29 16.05 -7.70
N LEU A 91 -10.15 16.90 -8.70
CA LEU A 91 -10.53 16.54 -10.06
C LEU A 91 -9.37 15.86 -10.77
N PRO A 92 -9.66 14.91 -11.66
CA PRO A 92 -8.64 14.32 -12.52
C PRO A 92 -7.90 15.41 -13.28
N THR A 93 -6.58 15.23 -13.45
CA THR A 93 -5.80 16.09 -14.34
C THR A 93 -6.34 15.98 -15.78
N ALA A 94 -6.22 17.06 -16.55
CA ALA A 94 -6.59 17.04 -17.96
C ALA A 94 -5.64 16.16 -18.81
N THR A 95 -4.44 15.88 -18.31
CA THR A 95 -3.43 15.10 -19.00
C THR A 95 -3.59 13.61 -18.68
N PRO A 96 -3.89 12.75 -19.66
CA PRO A 96 -3.96 11.31 -19.46
C PRO A 96 -2.67 10.75 -18.86
N GLY A 97 -2.77 9.76 -17.99
CA GLY A 97 -1.62 9.12 -17.36
C GLY A 97 -0.90 9.98 -16.32
N ARG A 98 -1.51 11.09 -15.91
CA ARG A 98 -0.98 11.95 -14.85
C ARG A 98 -1.96 12.06 -13.70
N PHE A 99 -1.41 12.21 -12.50
CA PHE A 99 -2.17 12.55 -11.30
C PHE A 99 -1.58 13.80 -10.63
N HIS A 100 -2.40 14.47 -9.86
CA HIS A 100 -2.02 15.61 -9.05
C HIS A 100 -2.98 15.69 -7.88
N PHE A 101 -2.44 15.65 -6.67
CA PHE A 101 -3.16 15.79 -5.42
C PHE A 101 -2.48 16.87 -4.58
N ASP A 102 -3.29 17.70 -3.94
CA ASP A 102 -2.81 18.80 -3.13
C ASP A 102 -3.70 18.93 -1.89
N ALA A 103 -3.11 18.81 -0.72
CA ALA A 103 -3.75 19.04 0.55
C ALA A 103 -2.98 20.12 1.29
N ASP A 104 -3.56 21.30 1.34
CA ASP A 104 -3.01 22.47 2.02
C ASP A 104 -3.84 22.78 3.27
N ALA A 105 -4.00 21.74 4.11
CA ALA A 105 -4.69 21.84 5.39
C ALA A 105 -3.68 21.98 6.54
N ALA A 106 -3.98 21.43 7.72
CA ALA A 106 -3.09 21.49 8.89
C ALA A 106 -1.73 20.81 8.66
N SER A 107 -1.71 19.72 7.86
CA SER A 107 -0.50 19.13 7.31
C SER A 107 -0.47 19.31 5.80
N LYS A 108 0.74 19.60 5.27
CA LYS A 108 0.94 19.73 3.84
C LYS A 108 1.31 18.38 3.26
N VAL A 109 0.49 17.92 2.32
CA VAL A 109 0.78 16.72 1.54
C VAL A 109 0.47 16.97 0.08
N HIS A 110 1.40 16.61 -0.78
CA HIS A 110 1.30 16.77 -2.22
C HIS A 110 1.79 15.51 -2.90
N ALA A 111 1.10 15.10 -3.95
CA ALA A 111 1.59 14.06 -4.85
C ALA A 111 1.27 14.42 -6.29
N SER A 112 2.26 14.33 -7.15
CA SER A 112 2.07 14.50 -8.60
C SER A 112 2.99 13.58 -9.37
N GLY A 113 2.58 13.16 -10.56
CA GLY A 113 3.43 12.28 -11.34
C GLY A 113 2.70 11.50 -12.41
N GLY A 114 3.21 10.30 -12.67
CA GLY A 114 2.76 9.32 -13.65
C GLY A 114 3.90 8.89 -14.57
N GLY A 115 3.76 7.70 -15.17
CA GLY A 115 4.82 7.10 -15.99
C GLY A 115 6.00 6.57 -15.18
N GLY A 116 5.86 6.50 -13.83
CA GLY A 116 6.94 6.06 -12.93
C GLY A 116 7.91 7.17 -12.54
N HIS A 117 7.49 8.42 -12.67
CA HIS A 117 8.22 9.62 -12.23
C HIS A 117 7.29 10.43 -11.34
N ASP A 118 7.47 10.32 -10.04
CA ASP A 118 6.56 10.86 -9.06
C ASP A 118 7.26 11.86 -8.16
N HIS A 119 6.52 12.82 -7.64
CA HIS A 119 6.97 13.82 -6.69
C HIS A 119 6.02 13.84 -5.50
N LEU A 120 6.56 13.63 -4.31
CA LEU A 120 5.82 13.65 -3.05
C LEU A 120 6.38 14.74 -2.14
N VAL A 121 5.49 15.49 -1.52
CA VAL A 121 5.82 16.36 -0.38
C VAL A 121 4.93 15.98 0.78
N SER A 122 5.51 15.78 1.96
CA SER A 122 4.78 15.47 3.20
C SER A 122 5.39 16.24 4.36
N GLN A 123 4.57 16.99 5.08
CA GLN A 123 4.98 17.71 6.28
C GLN A 123 4.35 17.05 7.49
N LEU A 124 5.17 16.37 8.32
CA LEU A 124 4.69 15.56 9.41
C LEU A 124 5.80 15.35 10.46
N GLY A 125 5.43 15.26 11.76
CA GLY A 125 6.39 14.96 12.82
C GLY A 125 7.48 16.01 13.01
N GLY A 126 7.24 17.26 12.61
CA GLY A 126 8.22 18.34 12.70
C GLY A 126 9.28 18.32 11.59
N VAL A 127 9.02 17.59 10.50
CA VAL A 127 9.87 17.57 9.31
C VAL A 127 9.04 17.70 8.03
N THR A 128 9.68 18.20 6.98
CA THR A 128 9.15 18.17 5.61
C THR A 128 9.99 17.22 4.79
N LEU A 129 9.35 16.22 4.19
CA LEU A 129 9.91 15.40 3.12
C LEU A 129 9.58 16.04 1.76
N ASP A 130 10.55 16.15 0.88
CA ASP A 130 10.39 16.52 -0.54
C ASP A 130 11.12 15.46 -1.35
N LEU A 131 10.39 14.56 -1.98
CA LEU A 131 10.89 13.31 -2.55
C LEU A 131 10.57 13.21 -4.04
N ARG A 132 11.56 12.81 -4.83
CA ARG A 132 11.40 12.36 -6.21
C ARG A 132 11.59 10.86 -6.26
N LEU A 133 10.65 10.19 -6.92
CA LEU A 133 10.63 8.74 -7.04
C LEU A 133 10.66 8.38 -8.52
N ASP A 134 11.67 7.62 -8.91
CA ASP A 134 11.88 7.23 -10.30
C ASP A 134 11.99 5.72 -10.43
N THR A 135 11.22 5.14 -11.37
CA THR A 135 11.31 3.72 -11.68
C THR A 135 12.29 3.48 -12.82
N GLY A 136 13.19 2.52 -12.66
CA GLY A 136 14.05 2.03 -13.72
C GLY A 136 13.47 0.85 -14.50
N GLU A 137 12.27 0.38 -14.12
CA GLU A 137 11.71 -0.89 -14.61
C GLU A 137 10.22 -0.76 -14.97
N PRO A 138 9.71 -1.61 -15.88
CA PRO A 138 8.29 -1.69 -16.17
C PRO A 138 7.48 -2.07 -14.91
N ALA A 139 6.27 -1.53 -14.79
CA ALA A 139 5.36 -1.88 -13.72
C ALA A 139 4.98 -3.37 -13.78
N THR A 140 4.93 -4.02 -12.61
CA THR A 140 4.39 -5.37 -12.47
C THR A 140 2.87 -5.28 -12.48
N GLN A 141 2.24 -5.81 -13.52
CA GLN A 141 0.78 -5.90 -13.62
C GLN A 141 0.33 -7.20 -12.95
N HIS A 142 -0.38 -7.08 -11.84
CA HIS A 142 -0.93 -8.24 -11.13
C HIS A 142 -2.11 -8.82 -11.90
N TYR A 143 -2.41 -10.11 -11.68
CA TYR A 143 -3.48 -10.82 -12.37
C TYR A 143 -3.41 -10.69 -13.91
N GLU A 144 -2.19 -10.70 -14.46
CA GLU A 144 -1.92 -10.50 -15.90
C GLU A 144 -2.49 -9.19 -16.44
N GLY A 145 -2.62 -8.16 -15.58
CA GLY A 145 -3.20 -6.87 -15.92
C GLY A 145 -4.70 -6.90 -16.19
N THR A 146 -5.39 -7.98 -15.82
CA THR A 146 -6.85 -8.10 -16.01
C THR A 146 -7.59 -7.83 -14.71
N ALA A 147 -8.88 -7.50 -14.81
CA ALA A 147 -9.72 -7.35 -13.64
C ALA A 147 -9.84 -8.68 -12.90
N HIS A 148 -9.52 -8.66 -11.62
CA HIS A 148 -9.61 -9.80 -10.71
C HIS A 148 -10.79 -9.64 -9.75
N PRO A 149 -11.73 -10.59 -9.73
CA PRO A 149 -12.84 -10.58 -8.76
C PRO A 149 -12.35 -11.04 -7.39
N TYR A 150 -12.79 -10.37 -6.32
CA TYR A 150 -12.56 -10.80 -4.95
C TYR A 150 -13.66 -11.74 -4.44
N LEU A 151 -13.30 -12.68 -3.58
CA LEU A 151 -14.28 -13.55 -2.89
C LEU A 151 -15.26 -12.73 -2.02
N ALA A 152 -14.80 -11.63 -1.43
CA ALA A 152 -15.64 -10.68 -0.71
C ALA A 152 -16.63 -9.93 -1.61
N GLY A 153 -16.46 -10.00 -2.93
CA GLY A 153 -17.20 -9.28 -3.94
C GLY A 153 -16.46 -8.08 -4.50
N GLY A 154 -16.94 -7.57 -5.65
CA GLY A 154 -16.27 -6.52 -6.39
C GLY A 154 -15.12 -7.05 -7.26
N TYR A 155 -14.27 -6.15 -7.71
CA TYR A 155 -13.08 -6.49 -8.52
C TYR A 155 -12.03 -5.40 -8.42
N THR A 156 -10.80 -5.76 -8.75
CA THR A 156 -9.66 -4.86 -8.85
C THR A 156 -8.96 -4.94 -10.19
N LEU A 157 -8.36 -3.82 -10.58
CA LEU A 157 -7.23 -3.72 -11.50
C LEU A 157 -6.05 -3.23 -10.67
N TYR A 158 -4.90 -3.90 -10.76
CA TYR A 158 -3.81 -3.68 -9.84
C TYR A 158 -2.45 -3.82 -10.54
N TYR A 159 -1.56 -2.86 -10.28
CA TYR A 159 -0.16 -2.94 -10.66
C TYR A 159 0.73 -2.23 -9.64
N SER A 160 2.00 -2.64 -9.60
CA SER A 160 3.01 -2.08 -8.70
C SER A 160 4.24 -1.62 -9.46
N ARG A 161 4.91 -0.58 -8.95
CA ARG A 161 6.32 -0.28 -9.21
C ARG A 161 7.08 -0.59 -7.94
N LYS A 162 7.69 -1.78 -7.92
CA LYS A 162 8.13 -2.43 -6.69
C LYS A 162 9.40 -1.82 -6.08
N ARG A 163 10.28 -1.22 -6.90
CA ARG A 163 11.56 -0.66 -6.45
C ARG A 163 11.82 0.66 -7.17
N MET A 164 11.13 1.71 -6.73
CA MET A 164 11.41 3.06 -7.20
C MET A 164 12.62 3.64 -6.43
N GLN A 165 13.54 4.24 -7.14
CA GLN A 165 14.65 4.94 -6.53
C GLN A 165 14.17 6.29 -6.00
N VAL A 166 14.51 6.60 -4.76
CA VAL A 166 14.09 7.83 -4.08
C VAL A 166 15.29 8.73 -3.86
N THR A 167 15.14 9.99 -4.24
CA THR A 167 16.06 11.07 -3.91
C THR A 167 15.27 12.27 -3.40
N GLY A 168 15.86 13.08 -2.54
CA GLY A 168 15.16 14.26 -2.04
C GLY A 168 15.80 14.87 -0.82
N THR A 169 14.99 15.55 -0.04
CA THR A 169 15.41 16.20 1.19
C THR A 169 14.45 15.90 2.34
N LEU A 170 15.01 15.82 3.54
CA LEU A 170 14.31 15.89 4.81
C LEU A 170 14.70 17.19 5.48
N THR A 171 13.73 18.08 5.69
CA THR A 171 13.95 19.40 6.28
C THR A 171 13.22 19.47 7.63
N PRO A 172 13.93 19.47 8.76
CA PRO A 172 13.32 19.74 10.07
C PRO A 172 12.72 21.15 10.12
N ASP A 173 11.64 21.34 10.88
CA ASP A 173 11.02 22.66 11.11
C ASP A 173 12.02 23.67 11.67
N ARG A 174 13.02 23.17 12.41
CA ARG A 174 14.15 23.94 12.93
C ARG A 174 15.44 23.25 12.55
N GLY A 175 16.09 23.74 11.52
CA GLY A 175 17.36 23.14 11.04
C GLY A 175 17.56 23.30 9.56
N SER A 176 18.58 22.66 9.04
CA SER A 176 18.90 22.65 7.62
C SER A 176 18.37 21.38 6.97
N ALA A 177 18.05 21.47 5.69
CA ALA A 177 17.68 20.31 4.88
C ALA A 177 18.86 19.31 4.83
N GLU A 178 18.56 18.04 5.05
CA GLU A 178 19.47 16.92 4.83
C GLU A 178 19.05 16.18 3.55
N ALA A 179 20.01 15.85 2.69
CA ALA A 179 19.75 15.00 1.54
C ALA A 179 19.37 13.58 2.00
N VAL A 180 18.37 13.00 1.37
CA VAL A 180 17.96 11.62 1.59
C VAL A 180 17.97 10.84 0.29
N THR A 181 18.28 9.54 0.40
CA THR A 181 18.12 8.55 -0.66
C THR A 181 17.38 7.34 -0.13
N GLY A 182 16.80 6.53 -0.99
CA GLY A 182 16.10 5.34 -0.55
C GLY A 182 15.46 4.57 -1.68
N GLU A 183 14.59 3.65 -1.28
CA GLU A 183 13.76 2.86 -2.17
C GLU A 183 12.31 2.90 -1.72
N ALA A 184 11.40 2.93 -2.68
CA ALA A 184 9.97 2.94 -2.43
C ALA A 184 9.25 1.88 -3.25
N TRP A 185 8.12 1.48 -2.73
CA TRP A 185 7.09 0.71 -3.38
C TRP A 185 5.93 1.63 -3.76
N PHE A 186 5.40 1.47 -4.95
CA PHE A 186 4.19 2.15 -5.41
C PHE A 186 3.15 1.13 -5.82
N ASP A 187 1.94 1.28 -5.29
CA ASP A 187 0.76 0.51 -5.67
C ASP A 187 -0.32 1.39 -6.26
N ARG A 188 -0.84 0.95 -7.38
CA ARG A 188 -1.99 1.55 -8.05
C ARG A 188 -3.09 0.53 -8.19
N GLN A 189 -4.20 0.77 -7.50
CA GLN A 189 -5.32 -0.16 -7.49
C GLN A 189 -6.63 0.60 -7.69
N TYR A 190 -7.54 0.05 -8.47
CA TYR A 190 -8.79 0.70 -8.82
C TYR A 190 -9.83 -0.32 -9.29
N GLY A 191 -11.10 -0.05 -8.98
CA GLY A 191 -12.22 -0.93 -9.32
C GLY A 191 -13.44 -0.72 -8.44
N GLU A 192 -14.13 -1.81 -8.16
CA GLU A 192 -15.21 -1.88 -7.17
C GLU A 192 -14.68 -2.56 -5.91
N LEU A 193 -14.00 -1.79 -5.05
CA LEU A 193 -13.17 -2.29 -3.97
C LEU A 193 -13.85 -2.25 -2.58
N LEU A 194 -15.00 -1.59 -2.46
CA LEU A 194 -15.68 -1.44 -1.16
C LEU A 194 -15.92 -2.75 -0.41
N PRO A 195 -16.31 -3.88 -1.07
CA PRO A 195 -16.45 -5.14 -0.36
C PRO A 195 -15.14 -5.69 0.21
N ALA A 196 -14.02 -5.53 -0.52
CA ALA A 196 -12.70 -5.94 -0.06
C ALA A 196 -12.22 -5.06 1.10
N ILE A 197 -12.40 -3.72 1.01
CA ILE A 197 -12.12 -2.78 2.10
C ILE A 197 -12.92 -3.14 3.35
N ALA A 198 -14.20 -3.50 3.21
CA ALA A 198 -15.02 -3.93 4.33
C ALA A 198 -14.56 -5.26 4.96
N ALA A 199 -13.93 -6.13 4.19
CA ALA A 199 -13.37 -7.39 4.67
C ALA A 199 -12.02 -7.22 5.39
N GLY A 200 -11.23 -6.22 5.02
CA GLY A 200 -9.87 -6.01 5.50
C GLY A 200 -8.84 -6.92 4.83
N TRP A 201 -7.55 -6.72 5.11
CA TRP A 201 -6.45 -7.51 4.55
C TRP A 201 -5.17 -7.42 5.38
N GLN A 202 -4.21 -8.30 5.03
CA GLN A 202 -2.80 -8.12 5.31
C GLN A 202 -2.08 -7.97 3.97
N TRP A 203 -1.31 -6.93 3.81
CA TRP A 203 -0.46 -6.71 2.64
C TRP A 203 1.01 -6.61 3.04
N PHE A 204 1.89 -7.13 2.20
CA PHE A 204 3.33 -7.13 2.41
C PHE A 204 4.01 -6.69 1.11
N GLY A 205 4.83 -5.65 1.18
CA GLY A 205 5.73 -5.21 0.12
C GLY A 205 7.16 -5.29 0.61
N LEU A 206 7.92 -6.28 0.13
CA LEU A 206 9.21 -6.65 0.69
C LEU A 206 10.32 -6.50 -0.35
N HIS A 207 11.41 -5.83 0.03
CA HIS A 207 12.66 -5.74 -0.71
C HIS A 207 13.72 -6.64 -0.04
N ILE A 208 14.18 -7.67 -0.73
CA ILE A 208 15.12 -8.68 -0.21
C ILE A 208 16.38 -8.60 -1.07
N GLY A 209 17.51 -8.24 -0.46
CA GLY A 209 18.74 -7.99 -1.22
C GLY A 209 18.56 -6.93 -2.30
N ALA A 210 19.35 -7.02 -3.36
CA ALA A 210 19.35 -6.03 -4.44
C ALA A 210 18.27 -6.24 -5.49
N ASP A 211 17.83 -7.50 -5.72
CA ASP A 211 17.09 -7.88 -6.93
C ASP A 211 15.77 -8.62 -6.67
N THR A 212 15.39 -8.82 -5.41
CA THR A 212 14.22 -9.62 -5.08
C THR A 212 13.15 -8.76 -4.43
N GLU A 213 11.96 -8.75 -5.02
CA GLU A 213 10.76 -8.11 -4.50
C GLU A 213 9.64 -9.13 -4.36
N LEU A 214 9.10 -9.22 -3.14
CA LEU A 214 7.98 -10.10 -2.81
C LEU A 214 6.78 -9.26 -2.37
N MET A 215 5.65 -9.48 -3.05
CA MET A 215 4.36 -8.96 -2.62
C MET A 215 3.47 -10.11 -2.19
N ILE A 216 2.82 -9.96 -1.04
CA ILE A 216 1.82 -10.92 -0.54
C ILE A 216 0.57 -10.13 -0.14
N PHE A 217 -0.59 -10.62 -0.55
CA PHE A 217 -1.89 -10.13 -0.15
C PHE A 217 -2.70 -11.29 0.45
N LEU A 218 -3.17 -11.13 1.69
CA LEU A 218 -3.99 -12.11 2.39
C LEU A 218 -5.33 -11.46 2.73
N PHE A 219 -6.43 -12.01 2.22
CA PHE A 219 -7.78 -11.55 2.52
C PHE A 219 -8.50 -12.57 3.38
N PRO A 220 -9.23 -12.16 4.43
CA PRO A 220 -10.12 -13.05 5.13
C PRO A 220 -11.26 -13.47 4.20
N GLY A 221 -11.38 -14.75 3.95
CA GLY A 221 -12.45 -15.29 3.12
C GLY A 221 -13.70 -15.60 3.94
N GLN A 222 -14.81 -15.84 3.25
CA GLN A 222 -16.01 -16.40 3.88
C GLN A 222 -15.74 -17.84 4.34
N ASN A 223 -16.27 -18.22 5.49
CA ASN A 223 -16.12 -19.56 6.08
C ASN A 223 -14.66 -19.96 6.37
N HIS A 224 -13.84 -19.00 6.85
CA HIS A 224 -12.41 -19.21 7.16
C HIS A 224 -11.52 -19.56 5.96
N ALA A 225 -12.02 -19.50 4.72
CA ALA A 225 -11.17 -19.57 3.56
C ALA A 225 -10.43 -18.23 3.40
N THR A 226 -9.12 -18.26 3.26
CA THR A 226 -8.30 -17.07 2.98
C THR A 226 -8.07 -16.99 1.49
N GLU A 227 -8.45 -15.87 0.88
CA GLU A 227 -8.02 -15.58 -0.48
C GLU A 227 -6.60 -15.01 -0.41
N THR A 228 -5.69 -15.61 -1.15
CA THR A 228 -4.28 -15.20 -1.13
C THR A 228 -3.81 -14.88 -2.53
N PHE A 229 -3.01 -13.85 -2.64
CA PHE A 229 -2.29 -13.51 -3.86
C PHE A 229 -0.87 -13.12 -3.52
N ALA A 230 0.10 -13.69 -4.22
CA ALA A 230 1.49 -13.30 -4.05
C ALA A 230 2.23 -13.26 -5.40
N SER A 231 3.21 -12.38 -5.47
CA SER A 231 4.08 -12.25 -6.64
C SER A 231 5.52 -12.01 -6.22
N LEU A 232 6.40 -12.81 -6.79
CA LEU A 232 7.85 -12.75 -6.58
C LEU A 232 8.51 -12.26 -7.86
N LYS A 233 9.35 -11.23 -7.74
CA LYS A 233 10.29 -10.80 -8.78
C LYS A 233 11.70 -11.07 -8.30
N THR A 234 12.53 -11.61 -9.18
CA THR A 234 13.95 -11.86 -8.96
C THR A 234 14.73 -11.45 -10.22
N ALA A 235 16.05 -11.55 -10.22
CA ALA A 235 16.87 -11.38 -11.41
C ALA A 235 16.46 -12.33 -12.57
N GLN A 236 15.82 -13.46 -12.27
CA GLN A 236 15.35 -14.44 -13.26
C GLN A 236 13.97 -14.10 -13.85
N GLY A 237 13.30 -13.07 -13.30
CA GLY A 237 12.02 -12.60 -13.79
C GLY A 237 10.92 -12.58 -12.74
N HIS A 238 9.70 -12.39 -13.19
CA HIS A 238 8.50 -12.29 -12.35
C HIS A 238 7.68 -13.57 -12.42
N ARG A 239 7.16 -14.02 -11.27
CA ARG A 239 6.20 -15.13 -11.18
C ARG A 239 5.10 -14.84 -10.17
N VAL A 240 3.92 -15.33 -10.44
CA VAL A 240 2.82 -15.41 -9.48
C VAL A 240 3.04 -16.66 -8.64
N LEU A 241 2.82 -16.55 -7.34
CA LEU A 241 2.87 -17.67 -6.39
C LEU A 241 1.43 -18.08 -6.06
N THR A 242 1.21 -19.39 -6.01
CA THR A 242 -0.03 -19.98 -5.53
C THR A 242 0.00 -20.11 -4.00
N PRO A 243 -1.15 -20.34 -3.34
CA PRO A 243 -1.17 -20.56 -1.89
C PRO A 243 -0.27 -21.70 -1.40
N ASP A 244 0.01 -22.69 -2.25
CA ASP A 244 0.88 -23.83 -1.92
C ASP A 244 2.38 -23.49 -2.05
N ASP A 245 2.75 -22.37 -2.69
CA ASP A 245 4.14 -21.97 -2.92
C ASP A 245 4.76 -21.28 -1.70
N PHE A 246 3.96 -20.73 -0.79
CA PHE A 246 4.47 -19.94 0.35
C PHE A 246 3.64 -20.15 1.61
N PHE A 247 4.25 -19.85 2.74
CA PHE A 247 3.59 -19.89 4.04
C PHE A 247 3.93 -18.62 4.83
N VAL A 248 2.92 -18.01 5.45
CA VAL A 248 3.07 -16.86 6.34
C VAL A 248 2.61 -17.27 7.73
N GLN A 249 3.52 -17.22 8.68
CA GLN A 249 3.26 -17.49 10.10
C GLN A 249 3.40 -16.21 10.90
N VAL A 250 2.39 -15.86 11.68
CA VAL A 250 2.46 -14.79 12.68
C VAL A 250 3.32 -15.29 13.84
N THR A 251 4.32 -14.51 14.26
CA THR A 251 5.26 -14.87 15.34
C THR A 251 5.10 -14.02 16.60
N GLY A 252 4.29 -12.97 16.54
CA GLY A 252 4.03 -12.10 17.67
C GLY A 252 2.72 -11.34 17.50
N GLU A 253 2.28 -10.68 18.56
CA GLU A 253 1.08 -9.87 18.60
C GLU A 253 1.32 -8.59 19.38
N TRP A 254 0.72 -7.49 18.93
CA TRP A 254 0.75 -6.21 19.61
C TRP A 254 -0.68 -5.72 19.88
N PRO A 255 -1.07 -5.58 21.16
CA PRO A 255 -2.31 -4.93 21.52
C PRO A 255 -2.14 -3.41 21.43
N SER A 256 -2.92 -2.78 20.58
CA SER A 256 -2.91 -1.32 20.43
C SER A 256 -3.38 -0.64 21.72
N PRO A 257 -2.60 0.33 22.25
CA PRO A 257 -3.07 1.16 23.35
C PRO A 257 -4.07 2.23 22.90
N HIS A 258 -4.26 2.44 21.59
CA HIS A 258 -5.09 3.48 21.01
C HIS A 258 -6.51 2.98 20.75
N THR A 259 -6.65 1.86 20.04
CA THR A 259 -7.95 1.31 19.62
C THR A 259 -8.34 0.04 20.37
N GLY A 260 -7.38 -0.60 21.05
CA GLY A 260 -7.56 -1.93 21.67
C GLY A 260 -7.53 -3.07 20.66
N ALA A 261 -7.29 -2.80 19.38
CA ALA A 261 -7.09 -3.83 18.36
C ALA A 261 -5.84 -4.67 18.66
N ARG A 262 -5.86 -5.93 18.24
CA ARG A 262 -4.73 -6.84 18.40
C ARG A 262 -4.16 -7.16 17.03
N TYR A 263 -3.04 -6.56 16.73
CA TYR A 263 -2.36 -6.72 15.44
C TYR A 263 -1.30 -7.81 15.49
N PRO A 264 -1.15 -8.61 14.43
CA PRO A 264 0.09 -9.36 14.21
C PRO A 264 1.31 -8.44 14.31
N SER A 265 2.36 -8.91 14.98
CA SER A 265 3.57 -8.12 15.21
C SER A 265 4.81 -9.01 15.12
N GLY A 266 5.17 -9.33 13.89
CA GLY A 266 6.23 -10.23 13.50
C GLY A 266 5.71 -11.41 12.68
N TRP A 267 6.50 -11.78 11.67
CA TRP A 267 6.10 -12.86 10.75
C TRP A 267 7.31 -13.69 10.34
N ARG A 268 7.06 -14.97 10.03
CA ARG A 268 7.97 -15.80 9.27
C ARG A 268 7.33 -16.12 7.93
N VAL A 269 8.02 -15.81 6.85
CA VAL A 269 7.56 -16.07 5.49
C VAL A 269 8.49 -17.05 4.83
N THR A 270 7.97 -18.20 4.39
CA THR A 270 8.78 -19.23 3.72
C THR A 270 8.31 -19.46 2.30
N ILE A 271 9.27 -19.57 1.36
CA ILE A 271 9.05 -19.94 -0.04
C ILE A 271 10.10 -21.01 -0.38
N ALA A 272 9.80 -22.27 -0.06
CA ALA A 272 10.75 -23.38 -0.12
C ALA A 272 11.35 -23.55 -1.54
N SER A 273 10.55 -23.37 -2.58
CA SER A 273 10.98 -23.47 -3.98
C SER A 273 12.01 -22.42 -4.40
N GLN A 274 12.19 -21.37 -3.58
CA GLN A 274 13.13 -20.27 -3.79
C GLN A 274 14.23 -20.22 -2.73
N GLY A 275 14.22 -21.14 -1.77
CA GLY A 275 15.14 -21.14 -0.65
C GLY A 275 14.99 -19.91 0.27
N LEU A 276 13.83 -19.24 0.26
CA LEU A 276 13.56 -18.10 1.10
C LEU A 276 12.93 -18.53 2.42
N ASP A 277 13.53 -18.08 3.53
CA ASP A 277 13.02 -18.21 4.89
C ASP A 277 13.29 -16.88 5.60
N LEU A 278 12.25 -16.06 5.69
CA LEU A 278 12.33 -14.65 6.04
C LEU A 278 11.72 -14.44 7.42
N ILE A 279 12.42 -13.71 8.28
CA ILE A 279 11.92 -13.25 9.57
C ILE A 279 11.67 -11.75 9.44
N LEU A 280 10.40 -11.34 9.56
CA LEU A 280 9.97 -9.96 9.49
C LEU A 280 9.72 -9.43 10.90
N THR A 281 10.34 -8.30 11.23
CA THR A 281 10.18 -7.65 12.53
C THR A 281 9.78 -6.19 12.34
N PRO A 282 8.69 -5.70 12.98
CA PRO A 282 8.37 -4.28 12.96
C PRO A 282 9.55 -3.42 13.43
N ALA A 283 9.95 -2.45 12.62
CA ALA A 283 11.04 -1.54 12.97
C ALA A 283 10.67 -0.63 14.16
N VAL A 284 9.38 -0.29 14.25
CA VAL A 284 8.70 0.28 15.42
C VAL A 284 7.42 -0.50 15.61
N VAL A 285 7.06 -0.86 16.83
CA VAL A 285 5.88 -1.70 17.06
C VAL A 285 4.58 -0.92 16.88
N ASP A 286 4.54 0.32 17.39
CA ASP A 286 3.40 1.22 17.30
C ASP A 286 3.51 2.04 16.00
N GLN A 287 2.83 1.56 14.97
CA GLN A 287 2.69 2.21 13.66
C GLN A 287 1.21 2.16 13.22
N GLU A 288 0.28 2.32 14.17
CA GLU A 288 -1.14 2.36 13.90
C GLU A 288 -1.59 3.77 13.50
N LEU A 289 -2.35 3.87 12.42
CA LEU A 289 -3.12 5.06 12.07
C LEU A 289 -4.51 4.93 12.72
N TYR A 290 -4.84 5.88 13.58
CA TYR A 290 -6.08 5.85 14.34
C TYR A 290 -6.66 7.27 14.51
N GLY A 291 -7.93 7.38 14.95
CA GLY A 291 -8.55 8.64 15.28
C GLY A 291 -9.85 8.91 14.55
N GLU A 292 -10.55 9.94 15.01
CA GLU A 292 -11.81 10.38 14.43
C GLU A 292 -11.55 11.30 13.23
N HIS A 293 -12.04 10.90 12.07
CA HIS A 293 -12.11 11.78 10.90
C HIS A 293 -13.30 12.72 11.06
N GLN A 294 -13.09 14.01 10.89
CA GLN A 294 -14.09 15.04 11.08
C GLN A 294 -15.35 14.87 10.20
N TYR A 295 -15.25 14.14 9.08
CA TYR A 295 -16.33 13.99 8.10
C TYR A 295 -16.56 12.56 7.60
N TRP A 296 -15.66 11.62 7.89
CA TRP A 296 -15.76 10.24 7.45
C TRP A 296 -14.95 9.34 8.39
N PRO A 297 -15.52 8.25 8.93
CA PRO A 297 -14.73 7.27 9.63
C PRO A 297 -13.78 6.62 8.59
N GLY A 298 -12.55 7.10 8.56
CA GLY A 298 -11.49 6.47 7.76
C GLY A 298 -11.15 5.08 8.32
N PRO A 299 -10.50 4.22 7.56
CA PRO A 299 -10.00 2.98 8.10
C PRO A 299 -8.94 3.28 9.16
N GLU A 300 -9.07 2.63 10.31
CA GLU A 300 -7.99 2.51 11.29
C GLU A 300 -7.24 1.22 10.94
N TYR A 301 -5.94 1.32 10.77
CA TYR A 301 -5.11 0.19 10.34
C TYR A 301 -3.68 0.37 10.85
N TRP A 302 -2.93 -0.72 10.85
CA TRP A 302 -1.50 -0.68 11.14
C TRP A 302 -0.73 -0.66 9.81
N GLU A 303 0.16 0.33 9.65
CA GLU A 303 0.96 0.53 8.46
C GLU A 303 2.41 0.75 8.86
N GLY A 304 3.25 -0.25 8.64
CA GLY A 304 4.55 -0.21 9.28
C GLY A 304 5.74 -0.69 8.48
N ALA A 305 6.83 0.06 8.67
CA ALA A 305 8.16 -0.34 8.26
C ALA A 305 8.60 -1.60 9.01
N VAL A 306 9.11 -2.60 8.28
CA VAL A 306 9.65 -3.84 8.83
C VAL A 306 11.09 -4.06 8.37
N ASP A 307 11.93 -4.59 9.26
CA ASP A 307 13.24 -5.14 8.93
C ASP A 307 13.10 -6.63 8.61
N ILE A 308 13.91 -7.14 7.66
CA ILE A 308 13.88 -8.53 7.21
C ILE A 308 15.23 -9.17 7.49
N ALA A 309 15.20 -10.30 8.16
CA ALA A 309 16.37 -11.16 8.36
C ALA A 309 16.14 -12.53 7.73
N ASP A 310 17.23 -13.26 7.48
CA ASP A 310 17.18 -14.67 7.14
C ASP A 310 16.98 -15.56 8.40
N ALA A 311 16.93 -16.86 8.19
CA ALA A 311 16.74 -17.85 9.28
C ALA A 311 17.88 -17.81 10.34
N ASP A 312 19.07 -17.33 9.98
CA ASP A 312 20.23 -17.17 10.87
C ASP A 312 20.24 -15.80 11.56
N GLY A 313 19.24 -14.95 11.30
CA GLY A 313 19.10 -13.62 11.88
C GLY A 313 19.96 -12.56 11.21
N GLN A 314 20.55 -12.83 10.02
CA GLN A 314 21.31 -11.83 9.29
C GLN A 314 20.36 -10.86 8.57
N PRO A 315 20.57 -9.54 8.66
CA PRO A 315 19.75 -8.56 7.94
C PRO A 315 19.93 -8.74 6.42
N ILE A 316 18.82 -8.99 5.72
CA ILE A 316 18.83 -9.21 4.26
C ILE A 316 17.89 -8.29 3.50
N GLY A 317 17.07 -7.50 4.20
CA GLY A 317 16.12 -6.63 3.50
C GLY A 317 15.30 -5.77 4.44
N ARG A 318 14.29 -5.15 3.86
CA ARG A 318 13.29 -4.31 4.55
C ARG A 318 12.01 -4.23 3.71
N GLY A 319 10.93 -3.83 4.32
CA GLY A 319 9.66 -3.71 3.63
C GLY A 319 8.64 -2.93 4.41
N TYR A 320 7.42 -3.03 3.96
CA TYR A 320 6.22 -2.52 4.62
C TYR A 320 5.18 -3.61 4.75
N VAL A 321 4.40 -3.54 5.83
CA VAL A 321 3.26 -4.40 6.07
C VAL A 321 2.07 -3.53 6.43
N GLU A 322 0.94 -3.78 5.80
CA GLU A 322 -0.35 -3.13 6.07
C GLU A 322 -1.33 -4.17 6.64
N LEU A 323 -2.02 -3.80 7.71
CA LEU A 323 -2.97 -4.66 8.42
C LEU A 323 -4.28 -3.91 8.60
N ASP A 324 -5.23 -4.07 7.67
CA ASP A 324 -6.58 -3.47 7.77
C ASP A 324 -7.60 -4.45 8.35
N GLY A 325 -8.60 -3.93 9.04
CA GLY A 325 -9.75 -4.69 9.52
C GLY A 325 -9.64 -5.24 10.94
N TYR A 326 -8.52 -5.10 11.63
CA TYR A 326 -8.28 -5.66 12.96
C TYR A 326 -9.07 -4.97 14.09
N ASN A 327 -9.35 -3.69 13.97
CA ASN A 327 -10.16 -2.94 14.91
C ASN A 327 -11.66 -3.25 14.81
N ARG A 328 -12.10 -3.89 13.72
CA ARG A 328 -13.51 -4.22 13.47
C ARG A 328 -13.89 -5.64 13.85
N ASN A 329 -13.00 -6.43 14.50
CA ASN A 329 -13.14 -7.88 14.75
C ASN A 329 -13.45 -8.70 13.48
N LEU A 330 -13.06 -8.20 12.30
CA LEU A 330 -13.30 -8.88 11.02
C LEU A 330 -12.43 -10.13 10.86
N PHE A 331 -11.22 -10.09 11.40
CA PHE A 331 -10.40 -11.27 11.59
C PHE A 331 -10.80 -11.90 12.94
N GLY A 332 -11.70 -12.87 12.94
CA GLY A 332 -11.93 -13.71 14.12
C GLY A 332 -10.56 -14.16 14.66
N ARG A 333 -10.44 -14.33 15.98
CA ARG A 333 -9.20 -14.77 16.63
C ARG A 333 -8.50 -15.77 15.74
N LEU A 334 -7.32 -15.43 15.25
CA LEU A 334 -6.41 -16.42 14.69
C LEU A 334 -6.12 -17.36 15.86
N ASP A 335 -6.78 -18.51 15.87
CA ASP A 335 -6.52 -19.52 16.87
C ASP A 335 -5.06 -19.89 16.75
N THR A 336 -4.30 -19.50 17.76
CA THR A 336 -2.93 -19.95 17.97
C THR A 336 -3.02 -21.34 18.59
N ASP A 337 -3.28 -22.37 17.79
CA ASP A 337 -3.04 -23.77 18.13
C ASP A 337 -1.82 -24.28 17.38
#